data_658d31a03c6bef24574dfff7623454b0
#
_entry.id   658d31a03c6bef24574dfff7623454b0
#
_cell.length_a   1.000
_cell.length_b   1.000
_cell.length_c   1.000
_cell.angle_alpha   90.00
_cell.angle_beta   90.00
_cell.angle_gamma   90.00
#
_symmetry.space_group_name_H-M   'P 1'
#
loop_
_entity.id
_entity.type
_entity.pdbx_description
1 polymer ?
#
loop_
_entity_poly.entity_id
_entity_poly.type
_entity_poly.pdbx_seq_one_letter_code
_entity_poly.pdbx_strand_id
1 'polypeptide(L)'
;PDGHNHSGNIHVHIVIGSIRMREVERKPYMQKPRDWCEGMKHSSTAQTMRHLRVEVMELCEGAGLYQIDLLNGSKVRVSEREYWMKQRGQLKLDHENAALLATGQQPTQTKFETAKEVLRRQISEVLNVATSFEDFSDRLLQQYGITVKESRGRLSYLPAGRTKFIRARSIGDKFEKELVLAALKANTERKRTIQSKSDRIGKLIDIQAKLKQGKGIGYERWAKKHNLKAMAQTLILLQENGL
;
A
#
# COMPACT_ATOMS: atom_id res chain seq x y z
N PRO A 1 3.47 -18.32 -29.17
CA PRO A 1 3.95 -17.88 -27.86
C PRO A 1 5.47 -17.84 -27.92
N ASP A 2 5.99 -16.63 -28.10
CA ASP A 2 7.41 -16.42 -28.07
C ASP A 2 7.81 -16.14 -26.62
N GLY A 3 8.37 -17.11 -25.97
CA GLY A 3 8.90 -16.98 -24.62
C GLY A 3 10.15 -16.09 -24.55
N HIS A 4 10.11 -14.91 -25.17
CA HIS A 4 11.26 -14.01 -25.33
C HIS A 4 11.98 -13.68 -24.02
N ASN A 5 11.30 -13.78 -22.88
CA ASN A 5 11.88 -13.48 -21.58
C ASN A 5 11.84 -14.67 -20.62
N HIS A 6 11.68 -15.88 -21.12
CA HIS A 6 11.50 -17.09 -20.30
C HIS A 6 10.39 -16.97 -19.24
N SER A 7 9.48 -15.99 -19.42
CA SER A 7 8.40 -15.70 -18.47
C SER A 7 7.24 -16.68 -18.56
N GLY A 8 7.15 -17.44 -19.67
CA GLY A 8 6.02 -18.32 -19.96
C GLY A 8 4.70 -17.58 -20.24
N ASN A 9 4.72 -16.25 -20.25
CA ASN A 9 3.51 -15.45 -20.49
C ASN A 9 3.13 -15.48 -21.96
N ILE A 10 1.87 -15.80 -22.23
CA ILE A 10 1.28 -15.66 -23.57
C ILE A 10 1.07 -14.17 -23.82
N HIS A 11 1.59 -13.67 -24.94
CA HIS A 11 1.38 -12.29 -25.36
C HIS A 11 1.25 -12.18 -26.88
N VAL A 12 0.59 -11.12 -27.34
CA VAL A 12 0.34 -10.85 -28.75
C VAL A 12 0.87 -9.47 -29.09
N HIS A 13 1.60 -9.37 -30.17
CA HIS A 13 2.02 -8.10 -30.76
C HIS A 13 1.05 -7.71 -31.88
N ILE A 14 0.40 -6.55 -31.75
CA ILE A 14 -0.51 -6.02 -32.77
C ILE A 14 0.16 -4.82 -33.42
N VAL A 15 0.40 -4.93 -34.75
CA VAL A 15 0.92 -3.84 -35.56
C VAL A 15 -0.24 -3.22 -36.33
N ILE A 16 -0.50 -1.93 -36.09
CA ILE A 16 -1.58 -1.19 -36.77
C ILE A 16 -0.97 -0.25 -37.77
N GLY A 17 -1.42 -0.35 -39.02
CA GLY A 17 -1.02 0.57 -40.07
C GLY A 17 -1.40 2.02 -39.76
N SER A 18 -0.61 2.97 -40.23
CA SER A 18 -0.84 4.39 -39.96
C SER A 18 -2.06 4.97 -40.72
N ILE A 19 -2.51 4.31 -41.79
CA ILE A 19 -3.60 4.78 -42.63
C ILE A 19 -4.69 3.71 -42.70
N ARG A 20 -5.94 4.13 -42.60
CA ARG A 20 -7.10 3.25 -42.74
C ARG A 20 -7.31 2.86 -44.19
N MET A 21 -7.30 1.58 -44.46
CA MET A 21 -7.38 1.01 -45.84
C MET A 21 -8.81 0.85 -46.33
N ARG A 22 -9.82 0.92 -45.45
CA ARG A 22 -11.25 0.79 -45.78
C ARG A 22 -12.06 1.66 -44.88
N GLU A 23 -13.17 2.17 -45.41
CA GLU A 23 -14.20 2.79 -44.56
C GLU A 23 -14.82 1.74 -43.65
N VAL A 24 -15.10 2.14 -42.40
CA VAL A 24 -15.73 1.29 -41.38
C VAL A 24 -16.87 2.05 -40.72
N GLU A 25 -17.78 1.32 -40.07
CA GLU A 25 -18.82 1.93 -39.30
C GLU A 25 -18.21 2.74 -38.15
N ARG A 26 -18.74 3.98 -37.97
CA ARG A 26 -18.31 4.83 -36.85
C ARG A 26 -18.64 4.19 -35.52
N LYS A 27 -17.66 3.97 -34.68
CA LYS A 27 -17.82 3.46 -33.31
C LYS A 27 -17.74 4.57 -32.28
N PRO A 28 -18.38 4.42 -31.09
CA PRO A 28 -18.40 5.46 -30.06
C PRO A 28 -17.03 5.92 -29.56
N TYR A 29 -16.01 5.08 -29.65
CA TYR A 29 -14.64 5.40 -29.26
C TYR A 29 -13.85 6.20 -30.32
N MET A 30 -14.40 6.35 -31.52
CA MET A 30 -13.81 7.15 -32.61
C MET A 30 -14.12 8.63 -32.39
N GLN A 31 -13.20 9.34 -31.74
CA GLN A 31 -13.42 10.73 -31.32
C GLN A 31 -13.10 11.77 -32.38
N LYS A 32 -12.16 11.47 -33.29
CA LYS A 32 -11.76 12.44 -34.30
C LYS A 32 -12.74 12.47 -35.47
N PRO A 33 -12.95 13.65 -36.07
CA PRO A 33 -13.76 13.77 -37.26
C PRO A 33 -13.21 12.86 -38.38
N ARG A 34 -14.10 12.10 -39.04
CA ARG A 34 -13.78 11.20 -40.15
C ARG A 34 -12.80 10.05 -39.78
N ASP A 35 -12.65 9.73 -38.47
CA ASP A 35 -11.74 8.65 -38.03
C ASP A 35 -12.10 7.27 -38.60
N TRP A 36 -13.32 7.11 -39.07
CA TRP A 36 -13.85 5.90 -39.73
C TRP A 36 -13.65 5.85 -41.27
N CYS A 37 -13.25 6.97 -41.88
CA CYS A 37 -13.14 7.07 -43.36
C CYS A 37 -11.82 6.43 -43.87
N GLU A 38 -11.88 5.89 -45.05
CA GLU A 38 -10.72 5.44 -45.78
C GLU A 38 -9.70 6.58 -46.02
N GLY A 39 -8.41 6.26 -46.04
CA GLY A 39 -7.33 7.23 -46.21
C GLY A 39 -7.00 8.06 -44.96
N MET A 40 -7.82 7.99 -43.89
CA MET A 40 -7.57 8.76 -42.66
C MET A 40 -6.48 8.09 -41.83
N LYS A 41 -5.69 8.95 -41.16
CA LYS A 41 -4.62 8.48 -40.27
C LYS A 41 -5.22 7.83 -39.04
N HIS A 42 -4.74 6.63 -38.69
CA HIS A 42 -5.11 5.98 -37.44
C HIS A 42 -4.81 6.88 -36.21
N SER A 43 -5.73 6.96 -35.27
CA SER A 43 -5.56 7.72 -34.02
C SER A 43 -5.75 6.84 -32.80
N SER A 44 -4.69 6.70 -32.01
CA SER A 44 -4.76 6.04 -30.71
C SER A 44 -5.14 7.05 -29.63
N THR A 45 -6.45 7.30 -29.46
CA THR A 45 -6.96 8.13 -28.36
C THR A 45 -7.01 7.32 -27.07
N ALA A 46 -7.07 8.02 -25.91
CA ALA A 46 -7.26 7.36 -24.62
C ALA A 46 -8.53 6.49 -24.60
N GLN A 47 -9.59 6.93 -25.28
CA GLN A 47 -10.85 6.20 -25.39
C GLN A 47 -10.73 4.95 -26.25
N THR A 48 -10.04 5.03 -27.39
CA THR A 48 -9.73 3.87 -28.25
C THR A 48 -8.91 2.83 -27.46
N MET A 49 -7.89 3.28 -26.74
CA MET A 49 -7.06 2.38 -25.92
C MET A 49 -7.82 1.75 -24.76
N ARG A 50 -8.77 2.50 -24.17
CA ARG A 50 -9.65 1.95 -23.13
C ARG A 50 -10.58 0.87 -23.69
N HIS A 51 -11.20 1.13 -24.85
CA HIS A 51 -12.06 0.15 -25.52
C HIS A 51 -11.30 -1.14 -25.87
N LEU A 52 -10.11 -1.01 -26.47
CA LEU A 52 -9.27 -2.16 -26.78
C LEU A 52 -8.96 -3.01 -25.54
N ARG A 53 -8.68 -2.38 -24.39
CA ARG A 53 -8.45 -3.09 -23.13
C ARG A 53 -9.69 -3.84 -22.65
N VAL A 54 -10.86 -3.22 -22.75
CA VAL A 54 -12.14 -3.87 -22.38
C VAL A 54 -12.35 -5.11 -23.24
N GLU A 55 -12.25 -5.01 -24.55
CA GLU A 55 -12.44 -6.12 -25.47
C GLU A 55 -11.45 -7.27 -25.24
N VAL A 56 -10.17 -6.94 -25.00
CA VAL A 56 -9.16 -7.96 -24.67
C VAL A 56 -9.50 -8.66 -23.36
N MET A 57 -9.97 -7.93 -22.35
CA MET A 57 -10.36 -8.54 -21.08
C MET A 57 -11.57 -9.47 -21.23
N GLU A 58 -12.59 -9.05 -21.99
CA GLU A 58 -13.78 -9.88 -22.27
C GLU A 58 -13.43 -11.15 -23.06
N LEU A 59 -12.55 -11.06 -24.05
CA LEU A 59 -12.05 -12.21 -24.80
C LEU A 59 -11.27 -13.19 -23.91
N CYS A 60 -10.40 -12.67 -23.04
CA CYS A 60 -9.65 -13.49 -22.10
C CYS A 60 -10.58 -14.18 -21.07
N GLU A 61 -11.58 -13.47 -20.56
CA GLU A 61 -12.58 -14.03 -19.65
C GLU A 61 -13.40 -15.14 -20.33
N GLY A 62 -13.89 -14.88 -21.55
CA GLY A 62 -14.61 -15.88 -22.35
C GLY A 62 -13.78 -17.11 -22.67
N ALA A 63 -12.47 -16.99 -22.78
CA ALA A 63 -11.54 -18.10 -22.99
C ALA A 63 -11.05 -18.76 -21.67
N GLY A 64 -11.50 -18.30 -20.51
CA GLY A 64 -11.07 -18.82 -19.20
C GLY A 64 -9.59 -18.54 -18.87
N LEU A 65 -8.98 -17.51 -19.50
CA LEU A 65 -7.60 -17.15 -19.27
C LEU A 65 -7.48 -16.21 -18.06
N TYR A 66 -6.45 -16.45 -17.23
CA TYR A 66 -6.12 -15.53 -16.15
C TYR A 66 -5.66 -14.19 -16.72
N GLN A 67 -6.20 -13.11 -16.20
CA GLN A 67 -5.83 -11.76 -16.59
C GLN A 67 -5.76 -10.81 -15.41
N ILE A 68 -5.01 -9.73 -15.57
CA ILE A 68 -4.98 -8.60 -14.65
C ILE A 68 -5.97 -7.54 -15.10
N ASP A 69 -6.46 -6.71 -14.17
CA ASP A 69 -7.30 -5.57 -14.49
C ASP A 69 -6.50 -4.51 -15.27
N LEU A 70 -6.76 -4.38 -16.57
CA LEU A 70 -6.11 -3.41 -17.44
C LEU A 70 -6.75 -2.02 -17.40
N LEU A 71 -7.94 -1.89 -16.80
CA LEU A 71 -8.70 -0.64 -16.74
C LEU A 71 -8.36 0.18 -15.51
N ASN A 72 -8.18 -0.49 -14.39
CA ASN A 72 -7.86 0.14 -13.12
C ASN A 72 -6.36 -0.02 -12.85
N GLY A 73 -5.71 1.07 -12.54
CA GLY A 73 -4.28 1.04 -12.19
C GLY A 73 -4.03 0.32 -10.86
N SER A 74 -2.82 -0.20 -10.67
CA SER A 74 -2.40 -0.75 -9.39
C SER A 74 -2.46 0.30 -8.27
N LYS A 75 -2.92 -0.09 -7.08
CA LYS A 75 -2.87 0.73 -5.85
C LYS A 75 -1.43 1.12 -5.46
N VAL A 76 -0.46 0.28 -5.81
CA VAL A 76 0.97 0.54 -5.63
C VAL A 76 1.58 0.80 -7.00
N ARG A 77 2.10 2.00 -7.22
CA ARG A 77 2.69 2.38 -8.50
C ARG A 77 4.15 1.96 -8.54
N VAL A 78 4.40 0.84 -9.20
CA VAL A 78 5.75 0.38 -9.56
C VAL A 78 5.97 0.72 -11.03
N SER A 79 6.97 1.56 -11.33
CA SER A 79 7.34 1.84 -12.72
C SER A 79 8.16 0.69 -13.30
N GLU A 80 8.13 0.50 -14.61
CA GLU A 80 8.94 -0.50 -15.32
C GLU A 80 10.43 -0.38 -14.94
N ARG A 81 10.94 0.85 -14.90
CA ARG A 81 12.32 1.13 -14.47
C ARG A 81 12.61 0.62 -13.04
N GLU A 82 11.66 0.77 -12.13
CA GLU A 82 11.77 0.29 -10.74
C GLU A 82 11.74 -1.24 -10.69
N TYR A 83 10.86 -1.86 -11.49
CA TYR A 83 10.78 -3.31 -11.63
C TYR A 83 12.11 -3.91 -12.10
N TRP A 84 12.65 -3.40 -13.21
CA TRP A 84 13.93 -3.88 -13.74
C TRP A 84 15.13 -3.59 -12.83
N MET A 85 15.09 -2.47 -12.10
CA MET A 85 16.10 -2.18 -11.08
C MET A 85 16.06 -3.20 -9.95
N LYS A 86 14.86 -3.60 -9.50
CA LYS A 86 14.66 -4.62 -8.50
C LYS A 86 15.20 -5.98 -8.97
N GLN A 87 14.83 -6.39 -10.18
CA GLN A 87 15.30 -7.66 -10.76
C GLN A 87 16.84 -7.73 -10.84
N ARG A 88 17.45 -6.69 -11.41
CA ARG A 88 18.92 -6.63 -11.50
C ARG A 88 19.61 -6.57 -10.13
N GLY A 89 19.01 -5.82 -9.20
CA GLY A 89 19.51 -5.74 -7.83
C GLY A 89 19.43 -7.09 -7.10
N GLN A 90 18.33 -7.82 -7.28
CA GLN A 90 18.17 -9.16 -6.71
C GLN A 90 19.19 -10.15 -7.27
N LEU A 91 19.34 -10.20 -8.60
CA LEU A 91 20.34 -11.08 -9.24
C LEU A 91 21.77 -10.81 -8.74
N LYS A 92 22.11 -9.54 -8.56
CA LYS A 92 23.43 -9.16 -8.00
C LYS A 92 23.60 -9.64 -6.56
N LEU A 93 22.58 -9.43 -5.73
CA LEU A 93 22.55 -9.85 -4.34
C LEU A 93 22.62 -11.38 -4.23
N ASP A 94 21.89 -12.11 -5.05
CA ASP A 94 21.91 -13.57 -5.08
C ASP A 94 23.29 -14.12 -5.44
N HIS A 95 23.98 -13.48 -6.39
CA HIS A 95 25.35 -13.84 -6.75
C HIS A 95 26.34 -13.55 -5.62
N GLU A 96 26.21 -12.39 -4.95
CA GLU A 96 27.03 -12.04 -3.79
C GLU A 96 26.78 -13.01 -2.62
N ASN A 97 25.51 -13.36 -2.36
CA ASN A 97 25.14 -14.33 -1.32
C ASN A 97 25.66 -15.75 -1.62
N ALA A 98 25.63 -16.17 -2.88
CA ALA A 98 26.20 -17.45 -3.27
C ALA A 98 27.74 -17.51 -3.03
N ALA A 99 28.44 -16.41 -3.30
CA ALA A 99 29.87 -16.30 -3.02
C ALA A 99 30.16 -16.32 -1.51
N LEU A 100 29.35 -15.65 -0.68
CA LEU A 100 29.47 -15.69 0.79
C LEU A 100 29.23 -17.10 1.33
N LEU A 101 28.20 -17.79 0.87
CA LEU A 101 27.91 -19.17 1.26
C LEU A 101 29.04 -20.13 0.89
N ALA A 102 29.66 -19.94 -0.29
CA ALA A 102 30.81 -20.73 -0.71
C ALA A 102 32.04 -20.54 0.21
N THR A 103 32.17 -19.39 0.89
CA THR A 103 33.21 -19.12 1.89
C THR A 103 32.79 -19.47 3.33
N GLY A 104 31.61 -20.09 3.52
CA GLY A 104 31.08 -20.46 4.83
C GLY A 104 30.49 -19.31 5.64
N GLN A 105 30.29 -18.17 5.02
CA GLN A 105 29.68 -17.00 5.66
C GLN A 105 28.16 -16.96 5.41
N GLN A 106 27.38 -16.55 6.43
CA GLN A 106 25.94 -16.42 6.30
C GLN A 106 25.56 -15.04 5.67
N PRO A 107 24.69 -15.02 4.65
CA PRO A 107 24.20 -13.77 4.08
C PRO A 107 23.41 -12.97 5.11
N THR A 108 23.64 -11.66 5.20
CA THR A 108 22.89 -10.75 6.08
C THR A 108 21.60 -10.28 5.44
N GLN A 109 21.52 -10.26 4.12
CA GLN A 109 20.35 -9.81 3.36
C GLN A 109 20.09 -10.78 2.20
N THR A 110 18.85 -11.27 2.11
CA THR A 110 18.42 -12.18 1.04
C THR A 110 17.53 -11.53 0.02
N LYS A 111 16.95 -10.36 0.34
CA LYS A 111 15.99 -9.66 -0.53
C LYS A 111 16.46 -8.24 -0.82
N PHE A 112 16.56 -7.93 -2.11
CA PHE A 112 16.87 -6.58 -2.56
C PHE A 112 15.63 -5.67 -2.52
N GLU A 113 15.75 -4.53 -1.87
CA GLU A 113 14.71 -3.49 -1.85
C GLU A 113 15.17 -2.27 -2.66
N THR A 114 14.30 -1.77 -3.52
CA THR A 114 14.58 -0.51 -4.21
C THR A 114 14.42 0.68 -3.25
N ALA A 115 15.09 1.80 -3.52
CA ALA A 115 14.98 3.00 -2.70
C ALA A 115 13.53 3.50 -2.54
N LYS A 116 12.65 3.26 -3.53
CA LYS A 116 11.24 3.58 -3.41
C LYS A 116 10.47 2.59 -2.55
N GLU A 117 10.84 1.29 -2.57
CA GLU A 117 10.25 0.30 -1.67
C GLU A 117 10.59 0.60 -0.21
N VAL A 118 11.85 0.91 0.07
CA VAL A 118 12.28 1.35 1.39
C VAL A 118 11.50 2.58 1.83
N LEU A 119 11.37 3.58 0.96
CA LEU A 119 10.61 4.79 1.25
C LEU A 119 9.13 4.48 1.54
N ARG A 120 8.48 3.62 0.74
CA ARG A 120 7.08 3.19 0.97
C ARG A 120 6.91 2.51 2.33
N ARG A 121 7.85 1.65 2.69
CA ARG A 121 7.85 0.94 3.97
C ARG A 121 7.98 1.93 5.12
N GLN A 122 9.00 2.79 5.11
CA GLN A 122 9.25 3.79 6.15
C GLN A 122 8.07 4.75 6.35
N ILE A 123 7.50 5.27 5.26
CA ILE A 123 6.31 6.13 5.35
C ILE A 123 5.12 5.35 5.93
N SER A 124 4.91 4.09 5.52
CA SER A 124 3.80 3.28 6.02
C SER A 124 3.93 2.96 7.51
N GLU A 125 5.14 2.67 7.99
CA GLU A 125 5.42 2.43 9.41
C GLU A 125 5.06 3.65 10.27
N VAL A 126 5.49 4.84 9.86
CA VAL A 126 5.14 6.08 10.58
C VAL A 126 3.66 6.40 10.45
N LEU A 127 3.06 6.21 9.26
CA LEU A 127 1.65 6.49 9.03
C LEU A 127 0.72 5.63 9.91
N ASN A 128 1.12 4.41 10.26
CA ASN A 128 0.33 3.52 11.13
C ASN A 128 0.28 4.01 12.59
N VAL A 129 1.24 4.83 13.01
CA VAL A 129 1.38 5.26 14.42
C VAL A 129 1.03 6.73 14.62
N ALA A 130 1.32 7.57 13.64
CA ALA A 130 1.11 9.02 13.72
C ALA A 130 -0.38 9.38 13.80
N THR A 131 -0.68 10.47 14.51
CA THR A 131 -2.06 10.94 14.76
C THR A 131 -2.34 12.34 14.22
N SER A 132 -1.30 13.11 13.92
CA SER A 132 -1.41 14.42 13.27
C SER A 132 -0.41 14.52 12.12
N PHE A 133 -0.61 15.49 11.23
CA PHE A 133 0.33 15.71 10.12
C PHE A 133 1.71 16.19 10.61
N GLU A 134 1.74 16.99 11.66
CA GLU A 134 2.97 17.44 12.31
C GLU A 134 3.72 16.25 12.92
N ASP A 135 3.04 15.44 13.75
CA ASP A 135 3.61 14.21 14.33
C ASP A 135 4.13 13.26 13.23
N PHE A 136 3.40 13.13 12.13
CA PHE A 136 3.83 12.34 10.98
C PHE A 136 5.12 12.88 10.34
N SER A 137 5.19 14.19 10.08
CA SER A 137 6.37 14.84 9.48
C SER A 137 7.59 14.76 10.39
N ASP A 138 7.41 15.02 11.69
CA ASP A 138 8.49 15.00 12.68
C ASP A 138 9.06 13.59 12.87
N ARG A 139 8.19 12.57 12.97
CA ARG A 139 8.63 11.18 13.06
C ARG A 139 9.39 10.72 11.82
N LEU A 140 8.93 11.08 10.62
CA LEU A 140 9.65 10.78 9.38
C LEU A 140 11.04 11.42 9.35
N LEU A 141 11.15 12.65 9.82
CA LEU A 141 12.43 13.34 9.91
C LEU A 141 13.35 12.71 10.96
N GLN A 142 12.83 12.48 12.18
CA GLN A 142 13.63 11.96 13.30
C GLN A 142 14.06 10.50 13.11
N GLN A 143 13.16 9.64 12.62
CA GLN A 143 13.42 8.20 12.53
C GLN A 143 14.19 7.83 11.26
N TYR A 144 13.93 8.52 10.15
CA TYR A 144 14.43 8.11 8.83
C TYR A 144 15.13 9.24 8.06
N GLY A 145 15.18 10.46 8.60
CA GLY A 145 15.75 11.63 7.90
C GLY A 145 14.94 12.01 6.65
N ILE A 146 13.65 11.67 6.60
CA ILE A 146 12.79 11.98 5.46
C ILE A 146 12.09 13.30 5.69
N THR A 147 12.33 14.28 4.82
CA THR A 147 11.64 15.57 4.84
C THR A 147 10.37 15.49 3.99
N VAL A 148 9.24 15.94 4.55
CA VAL A 148 7.96 16.04 3.85
C VAL A 148 7.73 17.47 3.40
N LYS A 149 7.35 17.66 2.15
CA LYS A 149 6.99 18.97 1.58
C LYS A 149 5.62 18.92 0.97
N GLU A 150 4.77 19.86 1.35
CA GLU A 150 3.52 20.11 0.67
C GLU A 150 3.67 21.25 -0.35
N SER A 151 3.18 21.04 -1.56
CA SER A 151 3.12 22.06 -2.60
C SER A 151 1.88 21.86 -3.47
N ARG A 152 1.08 22.90 -3.61
CA ARG A 152 -0.16 22.89 -4.41
C ARG A 152 -1.10 21.72 -4.05
N GLY A 153 -1.27 21.46 -2.75
CA GLY A 153 -2.13 20.37 -2.25
C GLY A 153 -1.58 18.96 -2.42
N ARG A 154 -0.30 18.80 -2.83
CA ARG A 154 0.33 17.50 -3.05
C ARG A 154 1.54 17.33 -2.15
N LEU A 155 1.75 16.09 -1.69
CA LEU A 155 2.90 15.72 -0.89
C LEU A 155 4.08 15.28 -1.76
N SER A 156 5.28 15.59 -1.27
CA SER A 156 6.55 15.11 -1.80
C SER A 156 7.48 14.78 -0.66
N TYR A 157 8.27 13.74 -0.82
CA TYR A 157 9.15 13.18 0.19
C TYR A 157 10.59 13.28 -0.27
N LEU A 158 11.49 13.73 0.60
CA LEU A 158 12.92 13.77 0.37
C LEU A 158 13.60 12.77 1.32
N PRO A 159 14.00 11.58 0.84
CA PRO A 159 14.75 10.62 1.64
C PRO A 159 16.15 11.13 1.98
N ALA A 160 16.71 10.67 3.10
CA ALA A 160 18.08 10.95 3.47
C ALA A 160 19.06 10.59 2.33
N GLY A 161 20.06 11.43 2.11
CA GLY A 161 21.06 11.25 1.06
C GLY A 161 20.60 11.57 -0.37
N ARG A 162 19.38 12.08 -0.57
CA ARG A 162 18.89 12.54 -1.87
C ARG A 162 18.76 14.06 -1.92
N THR A 163 18.94 14.60 -3.12
CA THR A 163 18.80 16.05 -3.37
C THR A 163 17.46 16.41 -4.02
N LYS A 164 16.73 15.42 -4.55
CA LYS A 164 15.46 15.64 -5.26
C LYS A 164 14.30 15.00 -4.57
N PHE A 165 13.21 15.76 -4.39
CA PHE A 165 11.96 15.27 -3.85
C PHE A 165 11.29 14.22 -4.76
N ILE A 166 10.73 13.20 -4.16
CA ILE A 166 9.91 12.18 -4.82
C ILE A 166 8.44 12.52 -4.56
N ARG A 167 7.66 12.69 -5.63
CA ARG A 167 6.23 13.00 -5.50
C ARG A 167 5.48 11.78 -4.95
N ALA A 168 4.54 12.02 -4.05
CA ALA A 168 3.67 11.00 -3.46
C ALA A 168 3.03 10.10 -4.54
N ARG A 169 2.47 10.70 -5.58
CA ARG A 169 1.88 10.00 -6.73
C ARG A 169 2.81 8.98 -7.41
N SER A 170 4.13 9.20 -7.40
CA SER A 170 5.10 8.27 -8.02
C SER A 170 5.42 7.06 -7.14
N ILE A 171 4.96 7.08 -5.88
CA ILE A 171 5.19 6.03 -4.90
C ILE A 171 3.93 5.17 -4.75
N GLY A 172 2.75 5.80 -4.81
CA GLY A 172 1.44 5.15 -4.71
C GLY A 172 0.38 6.09 -4.15
N ASP A 173 -0.86 5.82 -4.47
CA ASP A 173 -1.98 6.72 -4.13
C ASP A 173 -2.19 6.86 -2.62
N LYS A 174 -1.92 5.83 -1.83
CA LYS A 174 -2.02 5.86 -0.35
C LYS A 174 -1.10 6.88 0.33
N PHE A 175 -0.10 7.40 -0.38
CA PHE A 175 0.83 8.41 0.11
C PHE A 175 0.45 9.84 -0.30
N GLU A 176 -0.63 10.00 -1.06
CA GLU A 176 -1.21 11.30 -1.40
C GLU A 176 -1.83 11.94 -0.16
N LYS A 177 -1.90 13.28 -0.15
CA LYS A 177 -2.33 14.07 1.01
C LYS A 177 -3.67 13.63 1.59
N GLU A 178 -4.66 13.41 0.73
CA GLU A 178 -6.01 13.06 1.17
C GLU A 178 -6.05 11.73 1.94
N LEU A 179 -5.38 10.69 1.41
CA LEU A 179 -5.34 9.37 2.04
C LEU A 179 -4.46 9.35 3.29
N VAL A 180 -3.36 10.12 3.30
CA VAL A 180 -2.54 10.32 4.50
C VAL A 180 -3.36 10.97 5.61
N LEU A 181 -4.07 12.07 5.32
CA LEU A 181 -4.90 12.74 6.33
C LEU A 181 -6.06 11.85 6.81
N ALA A 182 -6.66 11.06 5.93
CA ALA A 182 -7.70 10.10 6.32
C ALA A 182 -7.14 9.02 7.27
N ALA A 183 -5.96 8.48 6.99
CA ALA A 183 -5.30 7.51 7.86
C ALA A 183 -4.96 8.10 9.24
N LEU A 184 -4.45 9.33 9.29
CA LEU A 184 -4.13 10.03 10.54
C LEU A 184 -5.39 10.27 11.40
N LYS A 185 -6.51 10.67 10.77
CA LYS A 185 -7.80 10.80 11.46
C LYS A 185 -8.26 9.46 12.05
N ALA A 186 -8.21 8.39 11.27
CA ALA A 186 -8.57 7.06 11.75
C ALA A 186 -7.70 6.60 12.94
N ASN A 187 -6.40 6.90 12.93
CA ASN A 187 -5.51 6.60 14.06
C ASN A 187 -5.87 7.42 15.31
N THR A 188 -6.25 8.69 15.13
CA THR A 188 -6.69 9.55 16.23
C THR A 188 -7.97 9.01 16.88
N GLU A 189 -8.93 8.58 16.07
CA GLU A 189 -10.17 7.98 16.54
C GLU A 189 -9.92 6.65 17.28
N ARG A 190 -9.05 5.80 16.74
CA ARG A 190 -8.62 4.56 17.41
C ARG A 190 -8.00 4.84 18.78
N LYS A 191 -7.08 5.81 18.86
CA LYS A 191 -6.46 6.20 20.15
C LYS A 191 -7.51 6.71 21.15
N ARG A 192 -8.44 7.56 20.71
CA ARG A 192 -9.53 8.06 21.56
C ARG A 192 -10.40 6.92 22.09
N THR A 193 -10.74 5.95 21.23
CA THR A 193 -11.54 4.78 21.62
C THR A 193 -10.81 3.92 22.65
N ILE A 194 -9.51 3.65 22.44
CA ILE A 194 -8.68 2.90 23.39
C ILE A 194 -8.57 3.65 24.71
N GLN A 195 -8.30 4.96 24.68
CA GLN A 195 -8.20 5.77 25.90
C GLN A 195 -9.52 5.79 26.67
N SER A 196 -10.66 5.98 26.00
CA SER A 196 -11.96 5.97 26.64
C SER A 196 -12.31 4.62 27.29
N LYS A 197 -11.91 3.50 26.66
CA LYS A 197 -12.05 2.16 27.25
C LYS A 197 -11.15 2.00 28.48
N SER A 198 -9.89 2.44 28.39
CA SER A 198 -8.93 2.42 29.51
C SER A 198 -9.42 3.24 30.69
N ASP A 199 -9.93 4.45 30.45
CA ASP A 199 -10.46 5.35 31.48
C ASP A 199 -11.72 4.76 32.16
N ARG A 200 -12.58 4.05 31.41
CA ARG A 200 -13.73 3.32 31.97
C ARG A 200 -13.28 2.19 32.89
N ILE A 201 -12.29 1.42 32.48
CA ILE A 201 -11.72 0.34 33.29
C ILE A 201 -11.04 0.91 34.52
N GLY A 202 -10.27 1.99 34.42
CA GLY A 202 -9.63 2.69 35.53
C GLY A 202 -10.65 3.18 36.55
N LYS A 203 -11.76 3.80 36.11
CA LYS A 203 -12.86 4.23 36.99
C LYS A 203 -13.55 3.07 37.70
N LEU A 204 -13.78 1.95 37.04
CA LEU A 204 -14.36 0.74 37.62
C LEU A 204 -13.46 0.17 38.72
N ILE A 205 -12.15 0.12 38.53
CA ILE A 205 -11.16 -0.34 39.49
C ILE A 205 -11.14 0.60 40.71
N ASP A 206 -11.19 1.92 40.48
CA ASP A 206 -11.16 2.92 41.57
C ASP A 206 -12.42 2.92 42.40
N ILE A 207 -13.61 2.75 41.81
CA ILE A 207 -14.89 2.58 42.52
C ILE A 207 -14.85 1.32 43.36
N GLN A 208 -14.33 0.22 42.87
CA GLN A 208 -14.23 -1.03 43.63
C GLN A 208 -13.21 -0.93 44.76
N ALA A 209 -12.12 -0.18 44.62
CA ALA A 209 -11.17 0.09 45.69
C ALA A 209 -11.80 0.89 46.80
N LYS A 210 -12.60 1.93 46.49
CA LYS A 210 -13.35 2.73 47.46
C LYS A 210 -14.43 1.96 48.21
N LEU A 211 -15.14 1.06 47.53
CA LEU A 211 -16.15 0.20 48.12
C LEU A 211 -15.59 -0.80 49.16
N LYS A 212 -14.29 -1.08 49.12
CA LYS A 212 -13.58 -2.02 49.98
C LYS A 212 -13.01 -1.41 51.25
N GLN A 213 -12.82 -0.09 51.26
CA GLN A 213 -12.27 0.59 52.45
C GLN A 213 -13.21 0.45 53.66
N GLY A 214 -12.70 -0.11 54.76
CA GLY A 214 -13.40 -0.18 56.05
C GLY A 214 -14.23 -1.43 56.33
N LYS A 215 -14.25 -2.45 55.44
CA LYS A 215 -15.09 -3.66 55.60
C LYS A 215 -14.38 -4.90 56.22
N GLY A 216 -13.15 -4.76 56.69
CA GLY A 216 -12.39 -5.82 57.33
C GLY A 216 -11.61 -6.75 56.40
N ILE A 217 -10.58 -7.42 56.95
CA ILE A 217 -9.59 -8.21 56.22
C ILE A 217 -10.20 -9.38 55.43
N GLY A 218 -11.24 -10.01 55.93
CA GLY A 218 -11.95 -11.09 55.28
C GLY A 218 -12.65 -10.66 53.99
N TYR A 219 -13.32 -9.50 54.04
CA TYR A 219 -13.98 -8.92 52.87
C TYR A 219 -12.98 -8.45 51.80
N GLU A 220 -11.86 -7.89 52.22
CA GLU A 220 -10.80 -7.49 51.31
C GLU A 220 -10.18 -8.68 50.53
N ARG A 221 -9.94 -9.82 51.24
CA ARG A 221 -9.46 -11.05 50.63
C ARG A 221 -10.47 -11.63 49.65
N TRP A 222 -11.74 -11.67 50.02
CA TRP A 222 -12.83 -12.13 49.14
C TRP A 222 -12.94 -11.25 47.90
N ALA A 223 -12.94 -9.94 48.07
CA ALA A 223 -13.07 -8.99 46.99
C ALA A 223 -11.87 -9.00 46.02
N LYS A 224 -10.63 -9.18 46.53
CA LYS A 224 -9.45 -9.39 45.71
C LYS A 224 -9.58 -10.66 44.86
N LYS A 225 -10.04 -11.76 45.43
CA LYS A 225 -10.24 -13.04 44.70
C LYS A 225 -11.35 -12.94 43.67
N HIS A 226 -12.44 -12.26 43.96
CA HIS A 226 -13.55 -12.03 43.03
C HIS A 226 -13.14 -11.14 41.85
N ASN A 227 -12.37 -10.08 42.11
CA ASN A 227 -11.89 -9.19 41.05
C ASN A 227 -10.86 -9.85 40.15
N LEU A 228 -9.98 -10.69 40.69
CA LEU A 228 -9.04 -11.47 39.87
C LEU A 228 -9.78 -12.42 38.93
N LYS A 229 -10.86 -13.08 39.40
CA LYS A 229 -11.71 -13.92 38.55
C LYS A 229 -12.42 -13.10 37.47
N ALA A 230 -13.00 -11.95 37.81
CA ALA A 230 -13.68 -11.07 36.86
C ALA A 230 -12.70 -10.51 35.84
N MET A 231 -11.50 -10.12 36.23
CA MET A 231 -10.44 -9.68 35.28
C MET A 231 -9.99 -10.80 34.38
N ALA A 232 -9.82 -12.02 34.90
CA ALA A 232 -9.44 -13.18 34.06
C ALA A 232 -10.53 -13.50 33.02
N GLN A 233 -11.81 -13.48 33.42
CA GLN A 233 -12.92 -13.67 32.46
C GLN A 233 -13.00 -12.56 31.44
N THR A 234 -12.74 -11.30 31.81
CA THR A 234 -12.71 -10.19 30.84
C THR A 234 -11.56 -10.32 29.87
N LEU A 235 -10.38 -10.77 30.31
CA LEU A 235 -9.24 -11.02 29.43
C LEU A 235 -9.51 -12.16 28.43
N ILE A 236 -10.14 -13.24 28.90
CA ILE A 236 -10.54 -14.36 28.02
C ILE A 236 -11.55 -13.87 26.96
N LEU A 237 -12.57 -13.13 27.37
CA LEU A 237 -13.55 -12.55 26.45
C LEU A 237 -12.93 -11.58 25.44
N LEU A 238 -11.95 -10.78 25.84
CA LEU A 238 -11.21 -9.89 24.94
C LEU A 238 -10.40 -10.70 23.91
N GLN A 239 -9.74 -11.76 24.36
CA GLN A 239 -8.96 -12.64 23.51
C GLN A 239 -9.82 -13.43 22.53
N GLU A 240 -10.99 -13.93 22.94
CA GLU A 240 -11.96 -14.64 22.09
C GLU A 240 -12.59 -13.73 21.03
N ASN A 241 -12.71 -12.42 21.30
CA ASN A 241 -13.27 -11.43 20.38
C ASN A 241 -12.21 -10.67 19.58
N GLY A 242 -10.93 -11.07 19.65
CA GLY A 242 -9.85 -10.49 18.84
C GLY A 242 -9.52 -9.03 19.23
N LEU A 243 -9.74 -8.63 20.47
CA LEU A 243 -9.48 -7.28 21.02
C LEU A 243 -8.26 -7.28 21.92
#